data_3d27d9d4dcd4fbb75c6c5c29d474eedf
#
_entry.id   3d27d9d4dcd4fbb75c6c5c29d474eedf
#
_cell.length_a   1.000
_cell.length_b   1.000
_cell.length_c   1.000
_cell.angle_alpha   90.00
_cell.angle_beta   90.00
_cell.angle_gamma   90.00
#
_symmetry.space_group_name_H-M   'P 1'
#
loop_
_entity.id
_entity.type
_entity.pdbx_description
1 polymer ?
#
loop_
_entity_poly.entity_id
_entity_poly.type
_entity_poly.pdbx_seq_one_letter_code
_entity_poly.pdbx_strand_id
1 'polypeptide(L)'
;MSFDESGEAPSIEGFWSQPAPGKLIGRGHVVGDFLEADQWDVLENREGCLRLGVGLPPAVMNLRGQLFGGFTPTYVDFIAIHTWWAGREPRPGRPWLSTLSLRVEYFAAIVGPRVLIEGRVLRRSGSTTFVEVRFLEDPKASRASSLPETRTDSLPPGAPDGESALLAYATVTLKAL
;
A
#
# COMPACT_ATOMS: atom_id res chain seq x y z
N MET A 1 18.02 7.15 18.07
CA MET A 1 16.69 7.60 18.48
C MET A 1 16.68 7.46 20.00
N SER A 2 16.87 8.55 20.73
CA SER A 2 16.86 8.55 22.21
C SER A 2 15.40 8.68 22.66
N PHE A 3 14.93 7.73 23.45
CA PHE A 3 13.67 7.90 24.17
C PHE A 3 13.88 8.95 25.26
N ASP A 4 12.97 9.91 25.33
CA ASP A 4 12.89 10.81 26.46
C ASP A 4 12.55 10.00 27.72
N GLU A 5 13.17 10.36 28.85
CA GLU A 5 12.95 9.70 30.15
C GLU A 5 11.50 9.82 30.67
N SER A 6 10.65 10.62 30.04
CA SER A 6 9.21 10.75 30.38
C SER A 6 8.37 9.57 29.93
N GLY A 7 8.87 8.68 29.08
CA GLY A 7 8.10 7.55 28.55
C GLY A 7 6.96 7.95 27.60
N GLU A 8 6.79 9.22 27.32
CA GLU A 8 5.85 9.70 26.30
C GLU A 8 6.42 9.45 24.90
N ALA A 9 5.68 8.73 24.08
CA ALA A 9 6.01 8.59 22.69
C ALA A 9 6.05 9.99 22.03
N PRO A 10 7.08 10.32 21.23
CA PRO A 10 7.15 11.62 20.57
C PRO A 10 5.85 11.86 19.79
N SER A 11 5.23 13.02 20.01
CA SER A 11 4.05 13.41 19.23
C SER A 11 4.46 13.46 17.75
N ILE A 12 3.74 12.72 16.89
CA ILE A 12 4.02 12.67 15.46
C ILE A 12 3.63 13.98 14.78
N GLU A 13 2.88 14.82 15.48
CA GLU A 13 2.49 16.15 15.02
C GLU A 13 3.71 17.05 14.89
N GLY A 14 4.17 17.25 13.64
CA GLY A 14 5.28 18.12 13.29
C GLY A 14 6.43 17.50 12.51
N PHE A 15 6.51 16.17 12.45
CA PHE A 15 7.57 15.49 11.69
C PHE A 15 7.26 15.36 10.20
N TRP A 16 5.98 15.32 9.81
CA TRP A 16 5.57 15.09 8.43
C TRP A 16 4.90 16.33 7.84
N SER A 17 5.23 16.66 6.61
CA SER A 17 4.51 17.71 5.88
C SER A 17 3.07 17.26 5.62
N GLN A 18 2.16 18.24 5.51
CA GLN A 18 0.79 17.93 5.14
C GLN A 18 0.75 17.36 3.71
N PRO A 19 -0.09 16.34 3.44
CA PRO A 19 -0.23 15.80 2.10
C PRO A 19 -0.80 16.85 1.16
N ALA A 20 -0.32 16.86 -0.08
CA ALA A 20 -0.96 17.63 -1.14
C ALA A 20 -2.37 17.08 -1.42
N PRO A 21 -3.29 17.88 -2.00
CA PRO A 21 -4.63 17.42 -2.37
C PRO A 21 -4.58 16.13 -3.21
N GLY A 22 -5.36 15.13 -2.83
CA GLY A 22 -5.43 13.83 -3.51
C GLY A 22 -4.23 12.89 -3.25
N LYS A 23 -3.34 13.22 -2.33
CA LYS A 23 -2.19 12.39 -1.93
C LYS A 23 -2.43 11.73 -0.57
N LEU A 24 -1.77 10.59 -0.35
CA LEU A 24 -1.96 9.79 0.87
C LEU A 24 -1.26 10.41 2.08
N ILE A 25 -0.02 10.82 1.91
CA ILE A 25 0.83 11.39 2.95
C ILE A 25 1.67 12.54 2.39
N GLY A 26 2.22 13.37 3.28
CA GLY A 26 3.30 14.30 2.96
C GLY A 26 4.68 13.66 3.14
N ARG A 27 5.73 14.47 3.06
CA ARG A 27 7.13 14.05 3.22
C ARG A 27 7.56 14.09 4.68
N GLY A 28 8.66 13.38 4.96
CA GLY A 28 9.31 13.28 6.28
C GLY A 28 9.15 11.90 6.94
N HIS A 29 8.35 11.02 6.37
CA HIS A 29 8.25 9.62 6.80
C HIS A 29 9.29 8.78 6.07
N VAL A 30 10.31 8.25 6.78
CA VAL A 30 11.46 7.56 6.17
C VAL A 30 11.05 6.49 5.16
N VAL A 31 10.14 5.58 5.53
CA VAL A 31 9.64 4.54 4.62
C VAL A 31 8.76 5.13 3.53
N GLY A 32 7.90 6.10 3.87
CA GLY A 32 7.05 6.77 2.89
C GLY A 32 7.86 7.52 1.83
N ASP A 33 8.89 8.23 2.25
CA ASP A 33 9.79 8.96 1.34
C ASP A 33 10.58 8.00 0.44
N PHE A 34 11.05 6.86 0.99
CA PHE A 34 11.73 5.82 0.22
C PHE A 34 10.81 5.18 -0.84
N LEU A 35 9.54 4.98 -0.52
CA LEU A 35 8.53 4.44 -1.44
C LEU A 35 7.90 5.52 -2.35
N GLU A 36 8.32 6.79 -2.21
CA GLU A 36 7.72 7.95 -2.88
C GLU A 36 6.21 8.05 -2.64
N ALA A 37 5.75 7.72 -1.43
CA ALA A 37 4.33 7.64 -1.09
C ALA A 37 3.63 9.01 -1.11
N ASP A 38 4.36 10.10 -1.03
CA ASP A 38 3.89 11.47 -1.25
C ASP A 38 3.43 11.72 -2.71
N GLN A 39 3.82 10.83 -3.65
CA GLN A 39 3.41 10.89 -5.05
C GLN A 39 2.19 9.99 -5.36
N TRP A 40 1.77 9.11 -4.44
CA TRP A 40 0.67 8.17 -4.69
C TRP A 40 -0.67 8.90 -4.79
N ASP A 41 -1.47 8.51 -5.78
CA ASP A 41 -2.79 9.07 -5.98
C ASP A 41 -3.82 8.32 -5.12
N VAL A 42 -4.59 9.06 -4.34
CA VAL A 42 -5.74 8.50 -3.62
C VAL A 42 -6.93 8.44 -4.57
N LEU A 43 -7.33 7.25 -4.95
CA LEU A 43 -8.46 7.01 -5.84
C LEU A 43 -9.76 6.78 -5.07
N GLU A 44 -9.65 6.18 -3.88
CA GLU A 44 -10.76 5.99 -2.93
C GLU A 44 -10.21 6.05 -1.51
N ASN A 45 -10.89 6.78 -0.62
CA ASN A 45 -10.57 6.88 0.80
C ASN A 45 -11.88 6.99 1.59
N ARG A 46 -12.39 5.86 2.06
CA ARG A 46 -13.56 5.78 2.92
C ARG A 46 -13.31 4.81 4.07
N GLU A 47 -14.13 4.85 5.09
CA GLU A 47 -13.89 4.05 6.28
C GLU A 47 -13.63 2.56 5.96
N GLY A 48 -12.44 2.11 6.33
CA GLY A 48 -11.99 0.74 6.13
C GLY A 48 -11.72 0.34 4.68
N CYS A 49 -11.65 1.30 3.75
CA CYS A 49 -11.33 1.05 2.34
C CYS A 49 -10.43 2.15 1.79
N LEU A 50 -9.31 1.75 1.21
CA LEU A 50 -8.33 2.64 0.58
C LEU A 50 -7.95 2.07 -0.78
N ARG A 51 -8.04 2.87 -1.84
CA ARG A 51 -7.56 2.51 -3.18
C ARG A 51 -6.57 3.55 -3.67
N LEU A 52 -5.43 3.09 -4.13
CA LEU A 52 -4.30 3.93 -4.49
C LEU A 52 -3.79 3.60 -5.89
N GLY A 53 -3.40 4.63 -6.62
CA GLY A 53 -2.54 4.51 -7.79
C GLY A 53 -1.10 4.75 -7.36
N VAL A 54 -0.28 3.71 -7.36
CA VAL A 54 1.05 3.68 -6.76
C VAL A 54 2.12 3.65 -7.83
N GLY A 55 2.99 4.66 -7.86
CA GLY A 55 4.23 4.63 -8.62
C GLY A 55 5.24 3.69 -7.95
N LEU A 56 6.00 2.96 -8.77
CA LEU A 56 7.06 2.07 -8.28
C LEU A 56 8.43 2.70 -8.59
N PRO A 57 9.14 3.23 -7.57
CA PRO A 57 10.45 3.84 -7.79
C PRO A 57 11.48 2.79 -8.24
N PRO A 58 12.47 3.16 -9.05
CA PRO A 58 13.51 2.25 -9.53
C PRO A 58 14.23 1.48 -8.41
N ALA A 59 14.35 2.10 -7.23
CA ALA A 59 15.04 1.52 -6.07
C ALA A 59 14.38 0.24 -5.51
N VAL A 60 13.08 0.02 -5.80
CA VAL A 60 12.36 -1.18 -5.35
C VAL A 60 12.23 -2.24 -6.45
N MET A 61 12.77 -1.97 -7.63
CA MET A 61 12.66 -2.86 -8.79
C MET A 61 13.85 -3.83 -8.89
N ASN A 62 13.60 -5.02 -9.38
CA ASN A 62 14.64 -5.97 -9.74
C ASN A 62 15.20 -5.67 -11.14
N LEU A 63 16.23 -6.41 -11.57
CA LEU A 63 16.88 -6.24 -12.86
C LEU A 63 15.97 -6.51 -14.09
N ARG A 64 14.77 -7.08 -13.86
CA ARG A 64 13.77 -7.32 -14.90
C ARG A 64 12.69 -6.25 -14.97
N GLY A 65 12.84 -5.15 -14.19
CA GLY A 65 11.82 -4.10 -14.11
C GLY A 65 10.55 -4.55 -13.37
N GLN A 66 10.65 -5.51 -12.46
CA GLN A 66 9.56 -6.00 -11.64
C GLN A 66 9.78 -5.58 -10.19
N LEU A 67 8.70 -5.33 -9.46
CA LEU A 67 8.80 -5.09 -8.02
C LEU A 67 9.51 -6.27 -7.36
N PHE A 68 10.60 -5.99 -6.66
CA PHE A 68 11.34 -7.01 -5.92
C PHE A 68 10.45 -7.56 -4.80
N GLY A 69 10.28 -8.90 -4.76
CA GLY A 69 9.34 -9.56 -3.86
C GLY A 69 9.55 -9.23 -2.37
N GLY A 70 10.78 -8.91 -1.97
CA GLY A 70 11.09 -8.48 -0.61
C GLY A 70 10.51 -7.10 -0.24
N PHE A 71 10.20 -6.24 -1.22
CA PHE A 71 9.56 -4.95 -0.97
C PHE A 71 8.04 -5.04 -0.93
N THR A 72 7.42 -6.06 -1.54
CA THR A 72 5.96 -6.22 -1.50
C THR A 72 5.39 -6.20 -0.07
N PRO A 73 5.97 -6.93 0.92
CA PRO A 73 5.54 -6.84 2.32
C PRO A 73 5.62 -5.43 2.91
N THR A 74 6.61 -4.63 2.53
CA THR A 74 6.74 -3.23 2.98
C THR A 74 5.57 -2.37 2.49
N TYR A 75 5.18 -2.52 1.21
CA TYR A 75 3.97 -1.88 0.68
C TYR A 75 2.72 -2.35 1.41
N VAL A 76 2.60 -3.67 1.61
CA VAL A 76 1.45 -4.28 2.29
C VAL A 76 1.28 -3.72 3.69
N ASP A 77 2.33 -3.69 4.49
CA ASP A 77 2.30 -3.19 5.87
C ASP A 77 1.91 -1.71 5.91
N PHE A 78 2.58 -0.90 5.10
CA PHE A 78 2.34 0.53 5.01
C PHE A 78 0.88 0.83 4.61
N ILE A 79 0.36 0.13 3.59
CA ILE A 79 -1.00 0.35 3.09
C ILE A 79 -2.04 -0.20 4.06
N ALA A 80 -1.79 -1.33 4.74
CA ALA A 80 -2.69 -1.86 5.76
C ALA A 80 -2.90 -0.88 6.92
N ILE A 81 -1.83 -0.26 7.40
CA ILE A 81 -1.87 0.77 8.44
C ILE A 81 -2.72 1.96 7.97
N HIS A 82 -2.48 2.46 6.75
CA HIS A 82 -3.25 3.59 6.20
C HIS A 82 -4.71 3.21 5.91
N THR A 83 -4.98 1.96 5.53
CA THR A 83 -6.35 1.43 5.36
C THR A 83 -7.11 1.41 6.69
N TRP A 84 -6.44 1.12 7.79
CA TRP A 84 -7.05 1.19 9.11
C TRP A 84 -7.54 2.61 9.44
N TRP A 85 -6.79 3.64 9.00
CA TRP A 85 -7.10 5.06 9.17
C TRP A 85 -8.04 5.62 8.10
N ALA A 86 -8.24 4.93 6.98
CA ALA A 86 -9.00 5.43 5.86
C ALA A 86 -10.39 5.92 6.25
N GLY A 87 -10.80 7.06 5.71
CA GLY A 87 -12.09 7.70 5.96
C GLY A 87 -12.28 8.26 7.37
N ARG A 88 -11.24 8.28 8.20
CA ARG A 88 -11.29 8.79 9.56
C ARG A 88 -10.60 10.14 9.67
N GLU A 89 -11.26 11.06 10.36
CA GLU A 89 -10.64 12.34 10.67
C GLU A 89 -9.40 12.18 11.56
N PRO A 90 -8.34 12.96 11.32
CA PRO A 90 -7.23 13.05 12.23
C PRO A 90 -7.70 13.48 13.62
N ARG A 91 -7.34 12.72 14.65
CA ARG A 91 -7.69 13.04 16.05
C ARG A 91 -6.44 12.96 16.92
N PRO A 92 -6.27 13.86 17.91
CA PRO A 92 -5.29 13.69 18.97
C PRO A 92 -5.47 12.34 19.68
N GLY A 93 -4.39 11.69 20.11
CA GLY A 93 -4.47 10.41 20.82
C GLY A 93 -4.81 9.21 19.92
N ARG A 94 -4.49 9.26 18.63
CA ARG A 94 -4.59 8.11 17.75
C ARG A 94 -3.79 6.93 18.30
N PRO A 95 -4.36 5.71 18.38
CA PRO A 95 -3.60 4.55 18.82
C PRO A 95 -2.47 4.24 17.84
N TRP A 96 -1.35 3.83 18.36
CA TRP A 96 -0.32 3.19 17.57
C TRP A 96 -0.83 1.85 17.04
N LEU A 97 -0.41 1.49 15.84
CA LEU A 97 -0.73 0.19 15.27
C LEU A 97 0.54 -0.65 15.22
N SER A 98 0.42 -1.89 15.68
CA SER A 98 1.47 -2.88 15.57
C SER A 98 1.01 -4.01 14.65
N THR A 99 1.87 -4.40 13.71
CA THR A 99 1.62 -5.55 12.83
C THR A 99 1.94 -6.82 13.57
N LEU A 100 0.93 -7.67 13.77
CA LEU A 100 1.08 -8.97 14.44
C LEU A 100 1.46 -10.06 13.45
N SER A 101 0.88 -10.02 12.25
CA SER A 101 1.19 -10.98 11.18
C SER A 101 0.93 -10.36 9.81
N LEU A 102 1.69 -10.82 8.83
CA LEU A 102 1.56 -10.43 7.44
C LEU A 102 1.85 -11.64 6.58
N ARG A 103 0.96 -11.92 5.62
CA ARG A 103 1.12 -12.99 4.65
C ARG A 103 0.86 -12.45 3.25
N VAL A 104 1.73 -12.80 2.30
CA VAL A 104 1.62 -12.40 0.90
C VAL A 104 1.59 -13.63 0.00
N GLU A 105 0.66 -13.65 -0.94
CA GLU A 105 0.57 -14.60 -2.02
C GLU A 105 0.84 -13.89 -3.34
N TYR A 106 1.74 -14.43 -4.15
CA TYR A 106 2.14 -13.87 -5.44
C TYR A 106 1.54 -14.70 -6.56
N PHE A 107 0.78 -14.08 -7.45
CA PHE A 107 0.13 -14.75 -8.59
C PHE A 107 0.82 -14.40 -9.90
N ALA A 108 1.30 -13.14 -10.03
CA ALA A 108 2.00 -12.67 -11.21
C ALA A 108 3.08 -11.65 -10.83
N ALA A 109 3.99 -11.36 -11.74
CA ALA A 109 4.97 -10.31 -11.55
C ALA A 109 4.28 -8.93 -11.53
N ILE A 110 4.64 -8.10 -10.55
CA ILE A 110 4.22 -6.71 -10.49
C ILE A 110 5.23 -5.90 -11.30
N VAL A 111 4.83 -5.48 -12.50
CA VAL A 111 5.68 -4.76 -13.45
C VAL A 111 5.41 -3.26 -13.35
N GLY A 112 6.48 -2.46 -13.28
CA GLY A 112 6.37 -1.00 -13.23
C GLY A 112 5.89 -0.36 -14.54
N PRO A 113 5.71 0.96 -14.56
CA PRO A 113 6.08 1.91 -13.50
C PRO A 113 4.99 2.12 -12.44
N ARG A 114 3.79 1.56 -12.62
CA ARG A 114 2.61 1.86 -11.77
C ARG A 114 1.76 0.62 -11.54
N VAL A 115 1.16 0.54 -10.36
CA VAL A 115 0.25 -0.51 -9.92
C VAL A 115 -0.94 0.10 -9.18
N LEU A 116 -2.10 -0.54 -9.21
CA LEU A 116 -3.21 -0.23 -8.30
C LEU A 116 -3.07 -1.08 -7.04
N ILE A 117 -3.25 -0.46 -5.87
CA ILE A 117 -3.27 -1.20 -4.61
C ILE A 117 -4.54 -0.85 -3.86
N GLU A 118 -5.25 -1.88 -3.43
CA GLU A 118 -6.47 -1.75 -2.63
C GLU A 118 -6.23 -2.35 -1.25
N GLY A 119 -6.57 -1.60 -0.21
CA GLY A 119 -6.66 -2.06 1.16
C GLY A 119 -8.11 -2.10 1.62
N ARG A 120 -8.52 -3.16 2.30
CA ARG A 120 -9.84 -3.29 2.89
C ARG A 120 -9.78 -3.90 4.28
N VAL A 121 -10.44 -3.27 5.23
CA VAL A 121 -10.69 -3.86 6.55
C VAL A 121 -11.73 -4.97 6.42
N LEU A 122 -11.33 -6.20 6.70
CA LEU A 122 -12.23 -7.36 6.66
C LEU A 122 -13.03 -7.48 7.97
N ARG A 123 -12.35 -7.26 9.10
CA ARG A 123 -12.96 -7.41 10.43
C ARG A 123 -12.20 -6.61 11.47
N ARG A 124 -12.94 -6.07 12.45
CA ARG A 124 -12.42 -5.51 13.70
C ARG A 124 -12.93 -6.36 14.85
N SER A 125 -12.05 -6.70 15.79
CA SER A 125 -12.38 -7.51 16.98
C SER A 125 -11.55 -7.02 18.17
N GLY A 126 -12.17 -6.27 19.06
CA GLY A 126 -11.45 -5.60 20.15
C GLY A 126 -10.38 -4.66 19.60
N SER A 127 -9.14 -4.82 20.07
CA SER A 127 -7.97 -4.07 19.58
C SER A 127 -7.38 -4.62 18.26
N THR A 128 -7.87 -5.76 17.76
CA THR A 128 -7.32 -6.43 16.58
C THR A 128 -8.14 -6.12 15.34
N THR A 129 -7.45 -5.88 14.23
CA THR A 129 -8.07 -5.64 12.92
C THR A 129 -7.43 -6.52 11.86
N PHE A 130 -8.27 -7.15 11.04
CA PHE A 130 -7.85 -7.92 9.87
C PHE A 130 -8.04 -7.07 8.62
N VAL A 131 -6.97 -6.94 7.84
CA VAL A 131 -6.94 -6.15 6.61
C VAL A 131 -6.51 -7.05 5.46
N GLU A 132 -7.18 -6.95 4.32
CA GLU A 132 -6.67 -7.47 3.05
C GLU A 132 -6.00 -6.35 2.25
N VAL A 133 -4.97 -6.70 1.47
CA VAL A 133 -4.32 -5.81 0.52
C VAL A 133 -4.19 -6.55 -0.81
N ARG A 134 -4.64 -5.92 -1.90
CA ARG A 134 -4.65 -6.48 -3.26
C ARG A 134 -3.80 -5.61 -4.18
N PHE A 135 -2.90 -6.23 -4.91
CA PHE A 135 -2.16 -5.58 -5.99
C PHE A 135 -2.83 -5.93 -7.30
N LEU A 136 -3.22 -4.92 -8.04
CA LEU A 136 -3.97 -5.04 -9.28
C LEU A 136 -3.21 -4.37 -10.42
N GLU A 137 -3.31 -4.90 -11.62
CA GLU A 137 -2.79 -4.24 -12.80
C GLU A 137 -3.42 -2.84 -12.97
N ASP A 138 -2.60 -1.82 -13.25
CA ASP A 138 -3.12 -0.47 -13.55
C ASP A 138 -3.40 -0.37 -15.06
N PRO A 139 -4.67 -0.25 -15.50
CA PRO A 139 -5.01 -0.13 -16.91
C PRO A 139 -4.41 1.12 -17.58
N LYS A 140 -4.04 2.13 -16.79
CA LYS A 140 -3.37 3.33 -17.30
C LYS A 140 -1.90 3.05 -17.63
N ALA A 141 -1.24 2.15 -16.91
CA ALA A 141 0.14 1.75 -17.18
C ALA A 141 0.24 0.89 -18.46
N SER A 142 -0.72 0.01 -18.68
CA SER A 142 -0.76 -0.88 -19.84
C SER A 142 -0.89 -0.11 -21.17
N ARG A 143 -1.53 1.05 -21.18
CA ARG A 143 -1.66 1.91 -22.38
C ARG A 143 -0.41 2.71 -22.72
N ALA A 144 0.52 2.90 -21.79
CA ALA A 144 1.76 3.64 -22.01
C ALA A 144 2.90 2.76 -22.54
N SER A 145 2.80 1.45 -22.43
CA SER A 145 3.79 0.45 -22.83
C SER A 145 3.36 -0.26 -24.11
N SER A 146 3.29 0.46 -25.24
CA SER A 146 3.14 -0.16 -26.58
C SER A 146 4.49 -0.62 -27.10
N LEU A 147 5.14 -1.56 -26.43
CA LEU A 147 6.17 -2.42 -27.00
C LEU A 147 5.47 -3.70 -27.53
N PRO A 148 5.89 -4.27 -28.69
CA PRO A 148 5.23 -5.43 -29.26
C PRO A 148 5.27 -6.61 -28.28
N GLU A 149 4.09 -7.13 -27.97
CA GLU A 149 3.88 -8.27 -27.10
C GLU A 149 4.62 -9.51 -27.62
N THR A 150 5.63 -9.95 -26.89
CA THR A 150 6.01 -11.36 -26.94
C THR A 150 5.01 -12.09 -26.04
N ARG A 151 3.95 -12.60 -26.64
CA ARG A 151 2.92 -13.42 -26.01
C ARG A 151 3.57 -14.66 -25.40
N THR A 152 3.71 -14.70 -24.10
CA THR A 152 3.91 -15.95 -23.37
C THR A 152 2.53 -16.45 -22.95
N ASP A 153 2.09 -17.53 -23.62
CA ASP A 153 0.88 -18.28 -23.29
C ASP A 153 0.96 -18.76 -21.83
N SER A 154 0.02 -18.33 -21.02
CA SER A 154 -0.63 -19.03 -19.93
C SER A 154 -1.17 -18.07 -18.85
N LEU A 155 -2.24 -17.33 -19.18
CA LEU A 155 -3.16 -16.81 -18.16
C LEU A 155 -4.28 -17.82 -17.97
N PRO A 156 -4.69 -18.12 -16.72
CA PRO A 156 -5.87 -18.93 -16.51
C PRO A 156 -7.11 -18.22 -17.06
N PRO A 157 -8.03 -18.93 -17.74
CA PRO A 157 -9.25 -18.34 -18.27
C PRO A 157 -10.20 -17.98 -17.11
N GLY A 158 -10.66 -16.73 -17.06
CA GLY A 158 -11.78 -16.39 -16.19
C GLY A 158 -11.83 -15.05 -15.49
N ALA A 159 -11.15 -14.01 -15.98
CA ALA A 159 -11.46 -12.65 -15.54
C ALA A 159 -12.64 -12.10 -16.38
N PRO A 160 -13.73 -11.61 -15.79
CA PRO A 160 -14.77 -10.91 -16.53
C PRO A 160 -14.20 -9.63 -17.13
N ASP A 161 -14.63 -9.30 -18.35
CA ASP A 161 -14.22 -8.11 -19.09
C ASP A 161 -14.39 -6.86 -18.24
N GLY A 162 -13.28 -6.18 -17.92
CA GLY A 162 -13.23 -4.89 -17.20
C GLY A 162 -12.61 -4.92 -15.80
N GLU A 163 -12.26 -6.07 -15.25
CA GLU A 163 -11.61 -6.17 -13.93
C GLU A 163 -10.08 -6.26 -14.08
N SER A 164 -9.36 -5.38 -13.38
CA SER A 164 -7.88 -5.38 -13.36
C SER A 164 -7.35 -6.71 -12.83
N ALA A 165 -6.35 -7.30 -13.49
CA ALA A 165 -5.77 -8.58 -13.09
C ALA A 165 -5.18 -8.50 -11.67
N LEU A 166 -5.43 -9.52 -10.84
CA LEU A 166 -4.88 -9.65 -9.50
C LEU A 166 -3.43 -10.18 -9.61
N LEU A 167 -2.48 -9.37 -9.15
CA LEU A 167 -1.05 -9.67 -9.22
C LEU A 167 -0.52 -10.27 -7.91
N ALA A 168 -0.97 -9.74 -6.78
CA ALA A 168 -0.66 -10.28 -5.46
C ALA A 168 -1.81 -9.99 -4.48
N TYR A 169 -1.91 -10.83 -3.46
CA TYR A 169 -2.90 -10.74 -2.40
C TYR A 169 -2.21 -10.88 -1.05
N ALA A 170 -2.61 -10.08 -0.09
CA ALA A 170 -2.06 -10.17 1.26
C ALA A 170 -3.14 -10.04 2.32
N THR A 171 -2.86 -10.64 3.48
CA THR A 171 -3.61 -10.46 4.71
C THR A 171 -2.70 -9.95 5.81
N VAL A 172 -3.20 -8.99 6.57
CA VAL A 172 -2.46 -8.35 7.66
C VAL A 172 -3.34 -8.36 8.91
N THR A 173 -2.74 -8.72 10.04
CA THR A 173 -3.36 -8.56 11.35
C THR A 173 -2.69 -7.41 12.08
N LEU A 174 -3.45 -6.37 12.36
CA LEU A 174 -3.02 -5.18 13.09
C LEU A 174 -3.58 -5.19 14.51
N LYS A 175 -2.82 -4.67 15.46
CA LYS A 175 -3.26 -4.43 16.84
C LYS A 175 -3.14 -2.94 17.16
N ALA A 176 -4.20 -2.35 17.66
CA ALA A 176 -4.18 -1.01 18.26
C ALA A 176 -3.62 -1.11 19.69
N LEU A 177 -2.61 -0.29 19.98
CA LEU A 177 -1.91 -0.21 21.26
C LEU A 177 -2.45 0.92 22.12
#